data_1b78080b4ae4fd24e0dc161a8902753f
#
_entry.id   1b78080b4ae4fd24e0dc161a8902753f
#
_cell.length_a   1.000
_cell.length_b   1.000
_cell.length_c   1.000
_cell.angle_alpha   90.00
_cell.angle_beta   90.00
_cell.angle_gamma   90.00
#
_symmetry.space_group_name_H-M   'P 1'
#
loop_
_entity.id
_entity.type
_entity.pdbx_description
1 polymer ?
#
loop_
_entity_poly.entity_id
_entity_poly.type
_entity_poly.pdbx_seq_one_letter_code
_entity_poly.pdbx_strand_id
1 'polypeptide(L)'
;MTCDIMFKVISMNIDMNVGISNRHVHLTEDDFKKLFNDKKLEVVKYLNQPGQFASNLKVTIKTAKSEISGVRVLGPLRDYTQVEISKTDAYKLGLNPPVRESGNLKGSEDITIIGDNEIMVKECTIIATRHIHATKEDLEKYNLDASKKYKVRIYGEKGGIINNVSIKVSDKSFFEMHLDTDDGNAHLLKCGDRVTIIGEDNE
;
A
#
# COMPACT_ATOMS: atom_id res chain seq x y z
N MET A 1 -36.17 -36.82 3.88
CA MET A 1 -36.09 -35.45 4.46
C MET A 1 -34.72 -34.89 4.10
N THR A 2 -34.65 -34.21 2.98
CA THR A 2 -33.43 -33.51 2.56
C THR A 2 -33.40 -32.16 3.27
N CYS A 3 -32.47 -32.01 4.18
CA CYS A 3 -32.24 -30.75 4.89
C CYS A 3 -31.49 -29.81 3.92
N ASP A 4 -32.24 -28.96 3.22
CA ASP A 4 -31.67 -27.85 2.45
C ASP A 4 -31.15 -26.81 3.46
N ILE A 5 -29.85 -26.91 3.76
CA ILE A 5 -29.14 -25.83 4.43
C ILE A 5 -28.96 -24.75 3.39
N MET A 6 -29.94 -23.86 3.27
CA MET A 6 -29.75 -22.59 2.55
C MET A 6 -28.67 -21.80 3.27
N PHE A 7 -27.44 -21.85 2.77
CA PHE A 7 -26.43 -20.85 3.12
C PHE A 7 -26.95 -19.48 2.66
N LYS A 8 -27.44 -18.71 3.62
CA LYS A 8 -27.78 -17.32 3.41
C LYS A 8 -26.48 -16.58 3.13
N VAL A 9 -26.12 -16.47 1.85
CA VAL A 9 -25.01 -15.59 1.44
C VAL A 9 -25.42 -14.19 1.86
N ILE A 10 -24.89 -13.72 2.97
CA ILE A 10 -25.05 -12.32 3.36
C ILE A 10 -24.24 -11.54 2.34
N SER A 11 -24.93 -10.93 1.38
CA SER A 11 -24.27 -10.05 0.41
C SER A 11 -23.77 -8.82 1.15
N MET A 12 -22.47 -8.72 1.32
CA MET A 12 -21.84 -7.47 1.76
C MET A 12 -21.95 -6.45 0.64
N ASN A 13 -22.30 -5.23 0.98
CA ASN A 13 -22.28 -4.09 0.07
C ASN A 13 -21.77 -2.87 0.84
N ILE A 14 -20.46 -2.81 1.02
CA ILE A 14 -19.83 -1.73 1.78
C ILE A 14 -18.99 -0.91 0.81
N ASP A 15 -19.47 0.30 0.55
CA ASP A 15 -18.81 1.24 -0.34
C ASP A 15 -17.68 1.97 0.37
N MET A 16 -16.57 2.17 -0.34
CA MET A 16 -15.45 2.98 0.09
C MET A 16 -14.74 3.61 -1.10
N ASN A 17 -13.87 4.57 -0.83
CA ASN A 17 -13.00 5.13 -1.86
C ASN A 17 -11.74 4.27 -2.02
N VAL A 18 -11.06 4.43 -3.16
CA VAL A 18 -9.75 3.83 -3.42
C VAL A 18 -8.66 4.90 -3.42
N GLY A 19 -7.53 4.61 -2.79
CA GLY A 19 -6.27 5.33 -2.90
C GLY A 19 -5.28 4.54 -3.75
N ILE A 20 -4.69 5.18 -4.76
CA ILE A 20 -3.64 4.57 -5.58
C ILE A 20 -2.29 5.02 -5.05
N SER A 21 -1.52 4.09 -4.52
CA SER A 21 -0.17 4.33 -4.02
C SER A 21 0.85 4.19 -5.14
N ASN A 22 1.47 5.30 -5.52
CA ASN A 22 2.64 5.26 -6.41
C ASN A 22 3.87 4.83 -5.59
N ARG A 23 4.96 4.44 -6.28
CA ARG A 23 6.23 4.13 -5.64
C ARG A 23 6.66 5.22 -4.66
N HIS A 24 7.08 4.82 -3.48
CA HIS A 24 7.50 5.75 -2.42
C HIS A 24 8.46 5.11 -1.43
N VAL A 25 9.05 5.92 -0.58
CA VAL A 25 10.00 5.50 0.45
C VAL A 25 9.57 6.03 1.81
N HIS A 26 9.62 5.17 2.81
CA HIS A 26 9.62 5.52 4.22
C HIS A 26 11.02 5.36 4.76
N LEU A 27 11.47 6.27 5.61
CA LEU A 27 12.82 6.27 6.16
C LEU A 27 12.79 6.23 7.69
N THR A 28 13.82 5.60 8.27
CA THR A 28 14.19 5.83 9.66
C THR A 28 14.82 7.21 9.82
N GLU A 29 14.91 7.69 11.05
CA GLU A 29 15.62 8.95 11.35
C GLU A 29 17.10 8.86 10.97
N ASP A 30 17.74 7.71 11.23
CA ASP A 30 19.16 7.48 10.91
C ASP A 30 19.43 7.48 9.42
N ASP A 31 18.62 6.78 8.63
CA ASP A 31 18.77 6.73 7.18
C ASP A 31 18.42 8.06 6.54
N PHE A 32 17.43 8.77 7.10
CA PHE A 32 17.11 10.13 6.68
C PHE A 32 18.30 11.08 6.85
N LYS A 33 18.96 11.07 8.02
CA LYS A 33 20.15 11.87 8.29
C LYS A 33 21.31 11.52 7.36
N LYS A 34 21.54 10.23 7.10
CA LYS A 34 22.58 9.78 6.16
C LYS A 34 22.32 10.29 4.73
N LEU A 35 21.06 10.24 4.28
CA LEU A 35 20.69 10.63 2.92
C LEU A 35 20.67 12.15 2.70
N PHE A 36 20.27 12.93 3.71
CA PHE A 36 19.90 14.33 3.53
C PHE A 36 20.62 15.31 4.46
N ASN A 37 21.53 14.80 5.30
CA ASN A 37 22.26 15.62 6.27
C ASN A 37 21.30 16.44 7.16
N ASP A 38 21.41 17.78 7.10
CA ASP A 38 20.63 18.72 7.94
C ASP A 38 19.30 19.15 7.29
N LYS A 39 18.89 18.57 6.17
CA LYS A 39 17.60 18.90 5.56
C LYS A 39 16.44 18.52 6.46
N LYS A 40 15.33 19.25 6.31
CA LYS A 40 14.09 19.00 7.04
C LYS A 40 13.09 18.25 6.15
N LEU A 41 12.38 17.32 6.76
CA LEU A 41 11.25 16.65 6.14
C LEU A 41 10.01 17.54 6.30
N GLU A 42 9.66 18.29 5.25
CA GLU A 42 8.57 19.24 5.28
C GLU A 42 7.33 18.68 4.55
N VAL A 43 6.16 19.06 5.03
CA VAL A 43 4.88 18.65 4.45
C VAL A 43 4.61 19.45 3.16
N VAL A 44 4.43 18.72 2.05
CA VAL A 44 3.93 19.30 0.79
C VAL A 44 2.43 19.07 0.66
N LYS A 45 1.96 17.86 1.03
CA LYS A 45 0.55 17.46 0.95
C LYS A 45 0.24 16.40 1.99
N TYR A 46 -0.79 16.61 2.79
CA TYR A 46 -1.33 15.54 3.64
C TYR A 46 -2.03 14.47 2.79
N LEU A 47 -1.87 13.22 3.19
CA LEU A 47 -2.58 12.09 2.61
C LEU A 47 -3.92 11.89 3.36
N ASN A 48 -4.82 11.08 2.80
CA ASN A 48 -6.10 10.78 3.46
C ASN A 48 -5.88 10.02 4.79
N GLN A 49 -4.82 9.21 4.87
CA GLN A 49 -4.49 8.52 6.10
C GLN A 49 -3.93 9.51 7.14
N PRO A 50 -4.55 9.59 8.33
CA PRO A 50 -4.19 10.58 9.36
C PRO A 50 -2.71 10.54 9.73
N GLY A 51 -2.09 11.72 9.79
CA GLY A 51 -0.68 11.88 10.13
C GLY A 51 0.32 11.54 9.03
N GLN A 52 -0.13 10.96 7.91
CA GLN A 52 0.73 10.66 6.76
C GLN A 52 0.78 11.84 5.79
N PHE A 53 1.94 12.07 5.18
CA PHE A 53 2.10 13.16 4.21
C PHE A 53 3.16 12.86 3.15
N ALA A 54 2.99 13.46 1.98
CA ALA A 54 4.03 13.55 0.98
C ALA A 54 4.96 14.71 1.35
N SER A 55 6.26 14.42 1.45
CA SER A 55 7.25 15.43 1.82
C SER A 55 7.77 16.22 0.62
N ASN A 56 8.55 17.26 0.88
CA ASN A 56 9.31 18.04 -0.10
C ASN A 56 10.43 17.22 -0.77
N LEU A 57 10.87 16.09 -0.16
CA LEU A 57 12.04 15.34 -0.58
C LEU A 57 11.69 14.19 -1.53
N LYS A 58 12.60 13.93 -2.44
CA LYS A 58 12.56 12.79 -3.37
C LYS A 58 13.93 12.13 -3.41
N VAL A 59 13.93 10.85 -3.70
CA VAL A 59 15.12 10.04 -3.87
C VAL A 59 15.13 9.36 -5.24
N THR A 60 16.30 8.86 -5.63
CA THR A 60 16.44 7.85 -6.68
C THR A 60 16.63 6.49 -6.02
N ILE A 61 15.92 5.49 -6.46
CA ILE A 61 16.13 4.09 -6.08
C ILE A 61 16.87 3.38 -7.21
N LYS A 62 17.90 2.62 -6.87
CA LYS A 62 18.85 2.07 -7.85
C LYS A 62 19.26 0.64 -7.55
N THR A 63 19.46 -0.12 -8.59
CA THR A 63 20.06 -1.46 -8.58
C THR A 63 21.22 -1.53 -9.58
N ALA A 64 21.87 -2.67 -9.68
CA ALA A 64 22.88 -2.89 -10.74
C ALA A 64 22.30 -2.81 -12.16
N LYS A 65 20.97 -3.11 -12.33
CA LYS A 65 20.32 -3.11 -13.64
C LYS A 65 19.83 -1.75 -14.08
N SER A 66 19.23 -0.97 -13.18
CA SER A 66 18.55 0.28 -13.55
C SER A 66 18.27 1.15 -12.33
N GLU A 67 17.73 2.34 -12.59
CA GLU A 67 17.30 3.26 -11.54
C GLU A 67 15.94 3.90 -11.85
N ILE A 68 15.27 4.38 -10.81
CA ILE A 68 14.05 5.17 -10.89
C ILE A 68 14.22 6.41 -10.02
N SER A 69 14.20 7.57 -10.64
CA SER A 69 14.32 8.85 -9.95
C SER A 69 12.97 9.46 -9.59
N GLY A 70 12.99 10.46 -8.72
CA GLY A 70 11.79 11.21 -8.35
C GLY A 70 10.85 10.47 -7.41
N VAL A 71 11.31 9.40 -6.75
CA VAL A 71 10.54 8.62 -5.77
C VAL A 71 10.32 9.47 -4.52
N ARG A 72 9.06 9.64 -4.13
CA ARG A 72 8.68 10.50 -3.01
C ARG A 72 9.04 9.88 -1.67
N VAL A 73 9.64 10.67 -0.79
CA VAL A 73 9.74 10.31 0.63
C VAL A 73 8.43 10.68 1.31
N LEU A 74 7.79 9.70 1.95
CA LEU A 74 6.59 9.90 2.75
C LEU A 74 6.96 10.07 4.23
N GLY A 75 6.29 10.98 4.89
CA GLY A 75 6.39 11.18 6.33
C GLY A 75 5.13 10.72 7.07
N PRO A 76 5.25 10.61 8.41
CA PRO A 76 6.43 10.86 9.24
C PRO A 76 7.52 9.79 9.07
N LEU A 77 8.71 10.02 9.65
CA LEU A 77 9.77 9.01 9.74
C LEU A 77 9.26 7.81 10.55
N ARG A 78 9.78 6.62 10.25
CA ARG A 78 9.34 5.34 10.82
C ARG A 78 10.49 4.63 11.53
N ASP A 79 10.17 3.56 12.24
CA ASP A 79 11.15 2.69 12.90
C ASP A 79 11.88 1.76 11.90
N TYR A 80 11.49 1.78 10.64
CA TYR A 80 12.08 0.99 9.56
C TYR A 80 12.13 1.79 8.26
N THR A 81 13.17 1.54 7.44
CA THR A 81 13.23 2.04 6.06
C THR A 81 12.55 1.03 5.16
N GLN A 82 11.61 1.49 4.32
CA GLN A 82 10.85 0.67 3.41
C GLN A 82 10.65 1.36 2.06
N VAL A 83 10.85 0.60 0.99
CA VAL A 83 10.58 1.01 -0.38
C VAL A 83 9.40 0.20 -0.91
N GLU A 84 8.31 0.87 -1.25
CA GLU A 84 7.15 0.26 -1.89
C GLU A 84 7.17 0.56 -3.38
N ILE A 85 7.13 -0.49 -4.19
CA ILE A 85 7.13 -0.41 -5.65
C ILE A 85 6.06 -1.33 -6.25
N SER A 86 5.64 -1.05 -7.47
CA SER A 86 4.78 -1.96 -8.22
C SER A 86 5.60 -3.10 -8.86
N LYS A 87 4.92 -4.11 -9.39
CA LYS A 87 5.57 -5.20 -10.15
C LYS A 87 6.24 -4.67 -11.43
N THR A 88 5.64 -3.69 -12.09
CA THR A 88 6.23 -3.02 -13.27
C THR A 88 7.54 -2.31 -12.90
N ASP A 89 7.59 -1.61 -11.77
CA ASP A 89 8.81 -0.98 -11.27
C ASP A 89 9.88 -2.03 -10.92
N ALA A 90 9.47 -3.11 -10.26
CA ALA A 90 10.36 -4.22 -9.91
C ALA A 90 11.00 -4.85 -11.16
N TYR A 91 10.21 -5.05 -12.22
CA TYR A 91 10.72 -5.54 -13.50
C TYR A 91 11.78 -4.60 -14.10
N LYS A 92 11.53 -3.28 -14.08
CA LYS A 92 12.47 -2.26 -14.54
C LYS A 92 13.78 -2.30 -13.74
N LEU A 93 13.69 -2.44 -12.43
CA LEU A 93 14.83 -2.50 -11.53
C LEU A 93 15.55 -3.87 -11.53
N GLY A 94 14.95 -4.90 -12.10
CA GLY A 94 15.49 -6.27 -12.08
C GLY A 94 15.40 -6.94 -10.71
N LEU A 95 14.41 -6.55 -9.93
CA LEU A 95 14.10 -7.09 -8.61
C LEU A 95 12.91 -8.06 -8.67
N ASN A 96 12.79 -8.91 -7.65
CA ASN A 96 11.61 -9.75 -7.45
C ASN A 96 11.12 -9.66 -5.99
N PRO A 97 10.72 -8.46 -5.52
CA PRO A 97 10.31 -8.26 -4.15
C PRO A 97 9.04 -9.05 -3.83
N PRO A 98 8.95 -9.57 -2.59
CA PRO A 98 7.76 -10.28 -2.16
C PRO A 98 6.58 -9.31 -1.99
N VAL A 99 5.35 -9.85 -2.16
CA VAL A 99 4.13 -9.15 -1.75
C VAL A 99 4.01 -9.27 -0.24
N ARG A 100 3.97 -8.13 0.46
CA ARG A 100 4.00 -8.06 1.94
C ARG A 100 3.10 -6.95 2.47
N GLU A 101 2.66 -7.11 3.70
CA GLU A 101 2.16 -6.00 4.50
C GLU A 101 3.32 -5.07 4.88
N SER A 102 3.05 -3.76 4.91
CA SER A 102 4.01 -2.75 5.31
C SER A 102 4.60 -3.05 6.69
N GLY A 103 5.92 -3.04 6.80
CA GLY A 103 6.68 -3.41 8.01
C GLY A 103 7.10 -4.89 8.07
N ASN A 104 6.56 -5.77 7.27
CA ASN A 104 6.99 -7.17 7.18
C ASN A 104 8.09 -7.32 6.12
N LEU A 105 9.33 -6.96 6.49
CA LEU A 105 10.43 -6.77 5.53
C LEU A 105 11.42 -7.94 5.44
N LYS A 106 11.36 -8.88 6.37
CA LYS A 106 12.31 -10.00 6.41
C LYS A 106 12.29 -10.80 5.11
N GLY A 107 13.46 -10.95 4.47
CA GLY A 107 13.62 -11.64 3.20
C GLY A 107 13.10 -10.86 1.99
N SER A 108 12.89 -9.54 2.13
CA SER A 108 12.61 -8.66 0.99
C SER A 108 13.90 -8.25 0.28
N GLU A 109 13.77 -7.53 -0.84
CA GLU A 109 14.91 -7.17 -1.67
C GLU A 109 15.70 -5.99 -1.12
N ASP A 110 17.02 -6.01 -1.35
CA ASP A 110 17.92 -4.91 -1.08
C ASP A 110 17.82 -3.84 -2.16
N ILE A 111 18.04 -2.58 -1.80
CA ILE A 111 18.08 -1.49 -2.79
C ILE A 111 18.99 -0.35 -2.33
N THR A 112 19.60 0.31 -3.30
CA THR A 112 20.33 1.56 -3.08
C THR A 112 19.36 2.74 -3.16
N ILE A 113 19.39 3.62 -2.17
CA ILE A 113 18.62 4.86 -2.11
C ILE A 113 19.60 6.02 -2.21
N ILE A 114 19.32 6.96 -3.12
CA ILE A 114 20.16 8.12 -3.40
C ILE A 114 19.34 9.39 -3.14
N GLY A 115 19.77 10.18 -2.17
CA GLY A 115 19.33 11.53 -1.88
C GLY A 115 20.44 12.53 -2.25
N ASP A 116 20.93 13.32 -1.28
CA ASP A 116 22.18 14.07 -1.40
C ASP A 116 23.39 13.12 -1.27
N ASN A 117 23.23 12.07 -0.50
CA ASN A 117 24.17 10.96 -0.38
C ASN A 117 23.49 9.64 -0.80
N GLU A 118 24.28 8.56 -0.84
CA GLU A 118 23.83 7.22 -1.23
C GLU A 118 23.95 6.28 -0.04
N ILE A 119 22.92 5.45 0.17
CA ILE A 119 22.94 4.33 1.12
C ILE A 119 22.40 3.05 0.47
N MET A 120 22.99 1.91 0.84
CA MET A 120 22.42 0.59 0.56
C MET A 120 21.59 0.14 1.75
N VAL A 121 20.32 -0.17 1.52
CA VAL A 121 19.42 -0.68 2.55
C VAL A 121 19.04 -2.11 2.22
N LYS A 122 19.23 -3.00 3.20
CA LYS A 122 18.94 -4.43 3.07
C LYS A 122 17.50 -4.72 3.48
N GLU A 123 16.93 -5.74 2.83
CA GLU A 123 15.60 -6.26 3.16
C GLU A 123 14.55 -5.16 3.36
N CYS A 124 14.45 -4.23 2.40
CA CYS A 124 13.57 -3.07 2.56
C CYS A 124 12.57 -2.86 1.41
N THR A 125 12.68 -3.62 0.31
CA THR A 125 11.86 -3.40 -0.88
C THR A 125 10.77 -4.46 -1.00
N ILE A 126 9.52 -4.01 -1.05
CA ILE A 126 8.32 -4.85 -1.14
C ILE A 126 7.35 -4.37 -2.24
N ILE A 127 6.45 -5.25 -2.64
CA ILE A 127 5.17 -4.89 -3.25
C ILE A 127 4.14 -4.92 -2.12
N ALA A 128 3.46 -3.81 -1.87
CA ALA A 128 2.45 -3.77 -0.82
C ALA A 128 1.24 -4.65 -1.16
N THR A 129 0.71 -5.38 -0.18
CA THR A 129 -0.56 -6.11 -0.33
C THR A 129 -1.69 -5.13 -0.60
N ARG A 130 -2.71 -5.58 -1.33
CA ARG A 130 -4.00 -4.89 -1.41
C ARG A 130 -4.61 -4.85 -0.03
N HIS A 131 -4.98 -3.68 0.45
CA HIS A 131 -5.50 -3.57 1.81
C HIS A 131 -6.50 -2.42 1.97
N ILE A 132 -7.36 -2.59 2.96
CA ILE A 132 -8.30 -1.58 3.41
C ILE A 132 -7.82 -1.06 4.75
N HIS A 133 -7.64 0.25 4.86
CA HIS A 133 -7.43 0.90 6.14
C HIS A 133 -8.76 0.99 6.89
N ALA A 134 -8.77 0.58 8.14
CA ALA A 134 -9.96 0.62 9.00
C ALA A 134 -9.62 0.93 10.46
N THR A 135 -10.54 1.53 11.17
CA THR A 135 -10.51 1.60 12.64
C THR A 135 -11.25 0.40 13.24
N LYS A 136 -11.18 0.24 14.57
CA LYS A 136 -11.98 -0.78 15.26
C LYS A 136 -13.48 -0.51 15.13
N GLU A 137 -13.85 0.76 15.17
CA GLU A 137 -15.23 1.23 14.98
C GLU A 137 -15.75 0.90 13.56
N ASP A 138 -14.88 0.99 12.54
CA ASP A 138 -15.25 0.56 11.18
C ASP A 138 -15.50 -0.94 11.11
N LEU A 139 -14.68 -1.76 11.79
CA LEU A 139 -14.89 -3.20 11.85
C LEU A 139 -16.25 -3.55 12.47
N GLU A 140 -16.57 -2.93 13.60
CA GLU A 140 -17.86 -3.13 14.28
C GLU A 140 -19.02 -2.65 13.42
N LYS A 141 -18.94 -1.43 12.88
CA LYS A 141 -19.96 -0.80 12.04
C LYS A 141 -20.33 -1.63 10.83
N TYR A 142 -19.32 -2.20 10.17
CA TYR A 142 -19.48 -2.94 8.92
C TYR A 142 -19.47 -4.46 9.11
N ASN A 143 -19.36 -4.95 10.35
CA ASN A 143 -19.23 -6.37 10.68
C ASN A 143 -18.11 -7.06 9.88
N LEU A 144 -16.92 -6.45 9.91
CA LEU A 144 -15.72 -6.94 9.24
C LEU A 144 -14.80 -7.64 10.24
N ASP A 145 -14.11 -8.68 9.77
CA ASP A 145 -13.09 -9.42 10.52
C ASP A 145 -11.71 -9.18 9.90
N ALA A 146 -10.81 -8.55 10.66
CA ALA A 146 -9.46 -8.21 10.17
C ALA A 146 -8.57 -9.44 9.91
N SER A 147 -8.94 -10.62 10.40
CA SER A 147 -8.22 -11.88 10.12
C SER A 147 -8.55 -12.46 8.75
N LYS A 148 -9.59 -11.96 8.09
CA LYS A 148 -10.09 -12.46 6.82
C LYS A 148 -9.60 -11.62 5.64
N LYS A 149 -9.74 -12.19 4.45
CA LYS A 149 -9.57 -11.51 3.17
C LYS A 149 -10.94 -11.19 2.58
N TYR A 150 -10.98 -10.20 1.71
CA TYR A 150 -12.23 -9.71 1.12
C TYR A 150 -12.13 -9.64 -0.40
N LYS A 151 -13.30 -9.78 -1.05
CA LYS A 151 -13.53 -9.54 -2.46
C LYS A 151 -14.09 -8.14 -2.64
N VAL A 152 -13.48 -7.36 -3.51
CA VAL A 152 -13.89 -5.98 -3.78
C VAL A 152 -14.24 -5.83 -5.25
N ARG A 153 -15.46 -5.34 -5.51
CA ARG A 153 -15.95 -5.02 -6.85
C ARG A 153 -15.50 -3.64 -7.28
N ILE A 154 -14.99 -3.58 -8.48
CA ILE A 154 -14.59 -2.36 -9.19
C ILE A 154 -15.56 -2.14 -10.34
N TYR A 155 -16.00 -0.90 -10.53
CA TYR A 155 -16.93 -0.50 -11.57
C TYR A 155 -16.19 0.17 -12.74
N GLY A 156 -16.87 0.35 -13.87
CA GLY A 156 -16.35 1.04 -15.06
C GLY A 156 -15.98 0.11 -16.19
N GLU A 157 -15.38 0.67 -17.24
CA GLU A 157 -15.09 -0.05 -18.50
C GLU A 157 -14.15 -1.24 -18.33
N LYS A 158 -13.21 -1.15 -17.38
CA LYS A 158 -12.32 -2.24 -16.98
C LYS A 158 -12.62 -2.71 -15.56
N GLY A 159 -13.90 -2.69 -15.20
CA GLY A 159 -14.38 -3.19 -13.92
C GLY A 159 -14.13 -4.69 -13.75
N GLY A 160 -14.26 -5.15 -12.50
CA GLY A 160 -14.01 -6.54 -12.14
C GLY A 160 -14.13 -6.77 -10.66
N ILE A 161 -13.60 -7.90 -10.20
CA ILE A 161 -13.50 -8.23 -8.78
C ILE A 161 -12.03 -8.44 -8.46
N ILE A 162 -11.55 -7.76 -7.43
CA ILE A 162 -10.22 -7.98 -6.85
C ILE A 162 -10.38 -8.85 -5.61
N ASN A 163 -9.61 -9.91 -5.56
CA ASN A 163 -9.51 -10.85 -4.43
C ASN A 163 -8.30 -10.52 -3.53
N ASN A 164 -8.19 -11.23 -2.43
CA ASN A 164 -7.05 -11.14 -1.49
C ASN A 164 -6.86 -9.76 -0.85
N VAL A 165 -7.94 -9.02 -0.62
CA VAL A 165 -7.87 -7.71 0.03
C VAL A 165 -7.87 -7.88 1.54
N SER A 166 -6.76 -7.51 2.22
CA SER A 166 -6.64 -7.56 3.68
C SER A 166 -7.20 -6.31 4.35
N ILE A 167 -7.42 -6.36 5.65
CA ILE A 167 -7.75 -5.17 6.44
C ILE A 167 -6.56 -4.82 7.34
N LYS A 168 -6.15 -3.57 7.27
CA LYS A 168 -5.12 -2.98 8.13
C LYS A 168 -5.78 -2.09 9.17
N VAL A 169 -5.80 -2.57 10.42
CA VAL A 169 -6.45 -1.86 11.53
C VAL A 169 -5.47 -0.92 12.19
N SER A 170 -5.89 0.31 12.44
CA SER A 170 -5.22 1.23 13.34
C SER A 170 -6.23 2.19 13.99
N ASP A 171 -5.86 2.77 15.15
CA ASP A 171 -6.75 3.66 15.91
C ASP A 171 -7.11 4.96 15.17
N LYS A 172 -6.30 5.32 14.17
CA LYS A 172 -6.50 6.52 13.34
C LYS A 172 -6.35 6.14 11.88
N SER A 173 -7.40 5.57 11.30
CA SER A 173 -7.48 5.24 9.87
C SER A 173 -8.61 6.01 9.20
N PHE A 174 -8.38 6.39 7.95
CA PHE A 174 -9.45 6.75 7.03
C PHE A 174 -9.88 5.49 6.28
N PHE A 175 -11.17 5.15 6.29
CA PHE A 175 -11.70 3.94 5.66
C PHE A 175 -11.57 4.02 4.14
N GLU A 176 -10.54 3.41 3.60
CA GLU A 176 -10.13 3.51 2.20
C GLU A 176 -9.36 2.26 1.77
N MET A 177 -9.63 1.76 0.57
CA MET A 177 -8.85 0.70 -0.04
C MET A 177 -7.58 1.27 -0.69
N HIS A 178 -6.43 0.64 -0.45
CA HIS A 178 -5.18 0.99 -1.10
C HIS A 178 -4.74 -0.09 -2.09
N LEU A 179 -4.37 0.37 -3.27
CA LEU A 179 -3.82 -0.42 -4.38
C LEU A 179 -2.52 0.21 -4.88
N ASP A 180 -1.64 -0.59 -5.46
CA ASP A 180 -0.50 -0.05 -6.21
C ASP A 180 -0.92 0.47 -7.60
N THR A 181 0.04 1.03 -8.32
CA THR A 181 -0.21 1.59 -9.66
C THR A 181 -0.55 0.54 -10.71
N ASP A 182 -0.08 -0.70 -10.57
CA ASP A 182 -0.38 -1.76 -11.54
C ASP A 182 -1.83 -2.23 -11.40
N ASP A 183 -2.30 -2.46 -10.16
CA ASP A 183 -3.70 -2.76 -9.88
C ASP A 183 -4.62 -1.61 -10.31
N GLY A 184 -4.26 -0.37 -9.97
CA GLY A 184 -5.03 0.81 -10.37
C GLY A 184 -5.14 0.97 -11.89
N ASN A 185 -4.04 0.82 -12.60
CA ASN A 185 -3.99 0.92 -14.06
C ASN A 185 -4.73 -0.24 -14.76
N ALA A 186 -4.69 -1.46 -14.20
CA ALA A 186 -5.41 -2.59 -14.74
C ALA A 186 -6.92 -2.33 -14.84
N HIS A 187 -7.45 -1.55 -13.90
CA HIS A 187 -8.87 -1.24 -13.77
C HIS A 187 -9.24 0.22 -14.13
N LEU A 188 -8.28 1.03 -14.62
CA LEU A 188 -8.45 2.46 -14.91
C LEU A 188 -8.91 3.29 -13.71
N LEU A 189 -8.54 2.88 -12.49
CA LEU A 189 -8.90 3.55 -11.26
C LEU A 189 -8.08 4.83 -11.03
N LYS A 190 -8.73 5.79 -10.38
CA LYS A 190 -8.12 7.02 -9.86
C LYS A 190 -8.37 7.13 -8.36
N CYS A 191 -7.53 7.86 -7.65
CA CYS A 191 -7.77 8.17 -6.24
C CYS A 191 -9.15 8.82 -6.07
N GLY A 192 -9.93 8.30 -5.14
CA GLY A 192 -11.29 8.75 -4.85
C GLY A 192 -12.41 8.01 -5.60
N ASP A 193 -12.08 7.15 -6.57
CA ASP A 193 -13.08 6.30 -7.20
C ASP A 193 -13.70 5.34 -6.17
N ARG A 194 -14.99 5.02 -6.38
CA ARG A 194 -15.75 4.15 -5.47
C ARG A 194 -15.60 2.69 -5.85
N VAL A 195 -15.39 1.87 -4.82
CA VAL A 195 -15.36 0.41 -4.89
C VAL A 195 -16.22 -0.18 -3.77
N THR A 196 -16.59 -1.46 -3.87
CA THR A 196 -17.53 -2.08 -2.93
C THR A 196 -17.01 -3.43 -2.44
N ILE A 197 -16.90 -3.62 -1.12
CA ILE A 197 -16.71 -4.96 -0.54
C ILE A 197 -17.98 -5.76 -0.80
N ILE A 198 -17.85 -6.91 -1.45
CA ILE A 198 -18.98 -7.77 -1.84
C ILE A 198 -19.04 -9.09 -1.06
N GLY A 199 -18.05 -9.40 -0.26
CA GLY A 199 -17.99 -10.61 0.55
C GLY A 199 -16.60 -10.96 1.02
N GLU A 200 -16.52 -11.98 1.86
CA GLU A 200 -15.25 -12.60 2.25
C GLU A 200 -14.64 -13.37 1.08
N ASP A 201 -13.32 -13.40 1.05
CA ASP A 201 -12.55 -14.21 0.12
C ASP A 201 -12.12 -15.50 0.83
N ASN A 202 -12.75 -16.59 0.48
CA ASN A 202 -12.55 -17.91 1.10
C ASN A 202 -11.66 -18.83 0.24
N GLU A 203 -10.91 -18.28 -0.72
CA GLU A 203 -10.01 -19.04 -1.59
C GLU A 203 -8.60 -19.15 -1.01
#